data_1af323f744cd8a4f5d82cdc95af538d8
#
_entry.id   1af323f744cd8a4f5d82cdc95af538d8
#
_cell.length_a   1.000
_cell.length_b   1.000
_cell.length_c   1.000
_cell.angle_alpha   90.00
_cell.angle_beta   90.00
_cell.angle_gamma   90.00
#
_symmetry.space_group_name_H-M   'P 1'
#
loop_
_entity.id
_entity.type
_entity.pdbx_description
1 polymer ?
#
loop_
_entity_poly.entity_id
_entity_poly.type
_entity_poly.pdbx_seq_one_letter_code
_entity_poly.pdbx_strand_id
1 'polypeptide(L)'
;MKRIVTLLLAAGLVLGAAAGSQAADIKAKGTWEFGFELSDRSFQKHDGEDTFKAQQRLRTQIDVIASESLKGVVFLEIGHTNWGNGSQGGALGTDGKEVEVRYSYVDWVIPQTDAKVRMGLQPFALPDFTMGNPILGGGNAQGAGIIVSGDFSENVGASLFWLRAENDNVGSWSDSKGGMHRFSDEMDFIGLTVPLTFDGVKVTPWAMYGSIGKDSFPTAGYNSDNYPTYNNNKPWNNSRGASMAAGLLPASSVPELSTDSRANAWWVGFGGEVTAFAPFRIALDAAYGSVDMGQERGSKELNGKDFDIKRSGWYTSLLAEYKLDVVTPGLLFWYSSGDDSNGWDGSERLPTIQGSWAPTSYGFDAAVYNTANCLVSETLNGTWGLMLQLKDISFMEDLSHVFRVAYYAGTNNKAMAEKGWVSSPWDDQNATGTGLYLTTKDHAWEVNLDTQYNIYKDLSLVVELGYINLKIDEDLWGLDSNDIRKNNFKAGVNLIYAF
;
A
#
# COMPACT_ATOMS: atom_id res chain seq x y z
N MET A 1 -15.97 9.60 -23.86
CA MET A 1 -14.86 8.67 -23.76
C MET A 1 -14.24 8.30 -25.11
N LYS A 2 -14.97 7.82 -26.12
CA LYS A 2 -14.40 7.56 -27.47
C LYS A 2 -13.60 8.75 -28.06
N ARG A 3 -14.01 9.99 -27.79
CA ARG A 3 -13.32 11.19 -28.26
C ARG A 3 -11.97 11.48 -27.57
N ILE A 4 -11.76 11.00 -26.35
CA ILE A 4 -10.50 11.21 -25.61
C ILE A 4 -9.42 10.25 -26.09
N VAL A 5 -9.76 8.99 -26.35
CA VAL A 5 -8.82 8.00 -26.91
C VAL A 5 -8.40 8.40 -28.32
N THR A 6 -9.34 8.89 -29.12
CA THR A 6 -9.04 9.39 -30.48
C THR A 6 -8.18 10.66 -30.44
N LEU A 7 -8.36 11.53 -29.43
CA LEU A 7 -7.53 12.72 -29.22
C LEU A 7 -6.11 12.37 -28.75
N LEU A 8 -5.95 11.37 -27.90
CA LEU A 8 -4.63 10.90 -27.46
C LEU A 8 -3.85 10.22 -28.60
N LEU A 9 -4.52 9.40 -29.42
CA LEU A 9 -3.93 8.82 -30.64
C LEU A 9 -3.64 9.87 -31.71
N ALA A 10 -4.51 10.85 -31.90
CA ALA A 10 -4.30 11.96 -32.81
C ALA A 10 -3.21 12.92 -32.33
N ALA A 11 -3.12 13.20 -31.03
CA ALA A 11 -2.03 14.00 -30.46
C ALA A 11 -0.67 13.30 -30.61
N GLY A 12 -0.61 11.98 -30.43
CA GLY A 12 0.62 11.20 -30.68
C GLY A 12 1.06 11.23 -32.16
N LEU A 13 0.12 11.25 -33.10
CA LEU A 13 0.39 11.34 -34.54
C LEU A 13 0.78 12.76 -34.97
N VAL A 14 0.19 13.80 -34.38
CA VAL A 14 0.48 15.20 -34.71
C VAL A 14 1.80 15.66 -34.12
N LEU A 15 2.16 15.20 -32.92
CA LEU A 15 3.48 15.49 -32.31
C LEU A 15 4.63 14.82 -33.06
N GLY A 16 4.40 13.66 -33.69
CA GLY A 16 5.38 13.01 -34.56
C GLY A 16 5.63 13.72 -35.91
N ALA A 17 4.67 14.55 -36.37
CA ALA A 17 4.76 15.21 -37.67
C ALA A 17 5.30 16.67 -37.60
N ALA A 18 5.37 17.29 -36.42
CA ALA A 18 5.67 18.71 -36.27
C ALA A 18 7.13 19.03 -35.89
N ALA A 19 7.96 18.03 -35.59
CA ALA A 19 9.38 18.24 -35.29
C ALA A 19 10.22 17.61 -36.40
N GLY A 20 10.85 18.42 -37.22
CA GLY A 20 11.94 18.03 -38.12
C GLY A 20 13.20 17.69 -37.32
N SER A 21 13.10 16.73 -36.37
CA SER A 21 14.20 16.16 -35.59
C SER A 21 13.79 14.76 -35.14
N GLN A 22 14.72 13.84 -35.21
CA GLN A 22 14.67 12.44 -34.79
C GLN A 22 13.35 12.01 -34.15
N ALA A 23 12.59 11.17 -34.85
CA ALA A 23 11.35 10.59 -34.29
C ALA A 23 11.67 9.94 -32.95
N ALA A 24 10.93 10.29 -31.90
CA ALA A 24 11.10 9.66 -30.58
C ALA A 24 10.92 8.14 -30.71
N ASP A 25 11.82 7.37 -30.12
CA ASP A 25 11.69 5.92 -30.05
C ASP A 25 10.56 5.57 -29.07
N ILE A 26 9.62 4.72 -29.49
CA ILE A 26 8.48 4.29 -28.68
C ILE A 26 8.67 2.82 -28.33
N LYS A 27 8.74 2.51 -27.04
CA LYS A 27 8.81 1.14 -26.54
C LYS A 27 7.58 0.84 -25.69
N ALA A 28 6.95 -0.30 -25.93
CA ALA A 28 5.87 -0.80 -25.12
C ALA A 28 6.30 -2.10 -24.42
N LYS A 29 5.89 -2.25 -23.16
CA LYS A 29 6.02 -3.48 -22.36
C LYS A 29 4.85 -3.57 -21.42
N GLY A 30 4.50 -4.78 -21.02
CA GLY A 30 3.37 -4.92 -20.12
C GLY A 30 3.07 -6.35 -19.73
N THR A 31 1.93 -6.54 -19.06
CA THR A 31 1.43 -7.83 -18.64
C THR A 31 -0.05 -7.95 -18.88
N TRP A 32 -0.50 -9.10 -19.41
CA TRP A 32 -1.87 -9.59 -19.29
C TRP A 32 -1.92 -10.59 -18.13
N GLU A 33 -2.85 -10.36 -17.23
CA GLU A 33 -3.03 -11.18 -16.04
C GLU A 33 -4.47 -11.67 -15.96
N PHE A 34 -4.64 -12.97 -15.74
CA PHE A 34 -5.92 -13.63 -15.56
C PHE A 34 -5.87 -14.40 -14.27
N GLY A 35 -6.71 -14.04 -13.31
CA GLY A 35 -6.76 -14.66 -11.98
C GLY A 35 -8.07 -15.38 -11.75
N PHE A 36 -7.97 -16.61 -11.24
CA PHE A 36 -9.09 -17.43 -10.81
C PHE A 36 -8.83 -17.84 -9.38
N GLU A 37 -9.67 -17.42 -8.46
CA GLU A 37 -9.46 -17.63 -7.04
C GLU A 37 -10.73 -18.13 -6.36
N LEU A 38 -10.56 -19.18 -5.58
CA LEU A 38 -11.52 -19.65 -4.57
C LEU A 38 -10.91 -19.33 -3.20
N SER A 39 -11.51 -18.44 -2.45
CA SER A 39 -10.98 -18.03 -1.14
C SER A 39 -12.07 -17.58 -0.19
N ASP A 40 -11.81 -17.77 1.09
CA ASP A 40 -12.53 -17.05 2.14
C ASP A 40 -11.96 -15.62 2.18
N ARG A 41 -12.83 -14.63 1.98
CA ARG A 41 -12.43 -13.21 1.89
C ARG A 41 -12.63 -12.43 3.16
N SER A 42 -13.19 -13.09 4.16
CA SER A 42 -13.56 -12.49 5.42
C SER A 42 -13.46 -13.52 6.52
N PHE A 43 -13.13 -13.08 7.70
CA PHE A 43 -13.25 -13.89 8.90
C PHE A 43 -14.68 -13.99 9.43
N GLN A 44 -15.64 -13.28 8.83
CA GLN A 44 -17.06 -13.37 9.19
C GLN A 44 -17.70 -14.62 8.57
N LYS A 45 -18.49 -15.36 9.35
CA LYS A 45 -19.15 -16.59 8.90
C LYS A 45 -20.36 -16.36 7.98
N HIS A 46 -21.00 -15.22 8.12
CA HIS A 46 -22.28 -14.91 7.47
C HIS A 46 -22.14 -13.95 6.30
N ASP A 47 -20.91 -13.69 5.87
CA ASP A 47 -20.69 -12.93 4.67
C ASP A 47 -21.15 -13.77 3.48
N GLY A 48 -22.31 -13.42 2.93
CA GLY A 48 -22.92 -14.09 1.78
C GLY A 48 -22.22 -13.81 0.45
N GLU A 49 -20.95 -13.39 0.49
CA GLU A 49 -20.16 -13.17 -0.69
C GLU A 49 -19.78 -14.47 -1.41
N ASP A 50 -19.83 -14.40 -2.72
CA ASP A 50 -19.30 -15.45 -3.59
C ASP A 50 -17.79 -15.59 -3.36
N THR A 51 -17.38 -16.77 -2.87
CA THR A 51 -15.96 -17.06 -2.58
C THR A 51 -15.14 -17.29 -3.84
N PHE A 52 -15.79 -17.51 -5.01
CA PHE A 52 -15.10 -17.63 -6.29
C PHE A 52 -15.04 -16.29 -7.01
N LYS A 53 -13.86 -15.96 -7.55
CA LYS A 53 -13.63 -14.76 -8.35
C LYS A 53 -12.80 -15.08 -9.58
N ALA A 54 -13.22 -14.60 -10.72
CA ALA A 54 -12.47 -14.62 -11.97
C ALA A 54 -12.24 -13.17 -12.41
N GLN A 55 -11.02 -12.79 -12.70
CA GLN A 55 -10.63 -11.43 -13.03
C GLN A 55 -9.62 -11.38 -14.16
N GLN A 56 -9.57 -10.24 -14.82
CA GLN A 56 -8.52 -9.93 -15.78
C GLN A 56 -8.02 -8.51 -15.63
N ARG A 57 -6.76 -8.31 -16.02
CA ARG A 57 -6.08 -7.02 -16.05
C ARG A 57 -5.05 -6.97 -17.17
N LEU A 58 -4.97 -5.86 -17.87
CA LEU A 58 -3.86 -5.54 -18.77
C LEU A 58 -3.15 -4.30 -18.23
N ARG A 59 -1.86 -4.39 -18.01
CA ARG A 59 -0.98 -3.27 -17.70
C ARG A 59 -0.02 -3.04 -18.84
N THR A 60 0.08 -1.82 -19.35
CA THR A 60 0.97 -1.46 -20.46
C THR A 60 1.71 -0.18 -20.15
N GLN A 61 3.02 -0.23 -20.13
CA GLN A 61 3.89 0.93 -20.08
C GLN A 61 4.36 1.28 -21.49
N ILE A 62 4.24 2.56 -21.82
CA ILE A 62 4.73 3.16 -23.06
C ILE A 62 5.83 4.14 -22.69
N ASP A 63 7.05 3.89 -23.15
CA ASP A 63 8.19 4.77 -23.02
C ASP A 63 8.35 5.57 -24.33
N VAL A 64 8.32 6.89 -24.23
CA VAL A 64 8.56 7.84 -25.33
C VAL A 64 9.94 8.43 -25.12
N ILE A 65 10.94 7.94 -25.86
CA ILE A 65 12.36 8.26 -25.67
C ILE A 65 12.77 9.29 -26.70
N ALA A 66 12.96 10.53 -26.27
CA ALA A 66 13.43 11.61 -27.13
C ALA A 66 14.96 11.62 -27.25
N SER A 67 15.69 11.23 -26.20
CA SER A 67 17.14 11.09 -26.14
C SER A 67 17.54 10.21 -24.95
N GLU A 68 18.82 9.93 -24.77
CA GLU A 68 19.37 9.28 -23.60
C GLU A 68 19.06 10.04 -22.30
N SER A 69 18.90 11.36 -22.40
CA SER A 69 18.66 12.25 -21.26
C SER A 69 17.20 12.61 -21.03
N LEU A 70 16.29 12.27 -21.95
CA LEU A 70 14.89 12.69 -21.86
C LEU A 70 13.94 11.58 -22.30
N LYS A 71 13.09 11.15 -21.37
CA LYS A 71 12.10 10.10 -21.57
C LYS A 71 10.77 10.46 -20.89
N GLY A 72 9.67 10.33 -21.63
CA GLY A 72 8.32 10.31 -21.07
C GLY A 72 7.86 8.88 -20.84
N VAL A 73 7.08 8.66 -19.78
CA VAL A 73 6.48 7.36 -19.45
C VAL A 73 4.98 7.53 -19.24
N VAL A 74 4.18 6.69 -19.90
CA VAL A 74 2.75 6.52 -19.63
C VAL A 74 2.52 5.06 -19.31
N PHE A 75 1.89 4.79 -18.16
CA PHE A 75 1.53 3.45 -17.73
C PHE A 75 0.03 3.36 -17.54
N LEU A 76 -0.60 2.54 -18.35
CA LEU A 76 -2.04 2.34 -18.40
C LEU A 76 -2.41 1.00 -17.76
N GLU A 77 -3.56 0.98 -17.10
CA GLU A 77 -4.20 -0.25 -16.64
C GLU A 77 -5.60 -0.34 -17.26
N ILE A 78 -5.94 -1.49 -17.82
CA ILE A 78 -7.26 -1.85 -18.31
C ILE A 78 -7.76 -3.03 -17.48
N GLY A 79 -8.86 -2.85 -16.77
CA GLY A 79 -9.40 -3.80 -15.79
C GLY A 79 -9.01 -3.35 -14.39
N HIS A 80 -8.96 -4.12 -13.46
CA HIS A 80 -9.57 -5.17 -12.69
C HIS A 80 -11.01 -5.57 -13.09
N THR A 81 -11.20 -6.14 -14.22
CA THR A 81 -12.54 -6.53 -14.66
C THR A 81 -12.90 -7.87 -14.05
N ASN A 82 -13.89 -7.90 -13.17
CA ASN A 82 -14.47 -9.13 -12.67
C ASN A 82 -15.39 -9.72 -13.75
N TRP A 83 -15.15 -10.98 -14.10
CA TRP A 83 -15.99 -11.68 -15.05
C TRP A 83 -17.40 -11.90 -14.46
N GLY A 84 -18.41 -11.59 -15.23
CA GLY A 84 -19.80 -11.60 -14.81
C GLY A 84 -20.29 -10.29 -14.19
N ASN A 85 -19.43 -9.31 -13.91
CA ASN A 85 -19.82 -8.03 -13.35
C ASN A 85 -20.19 -7.02 -14.47
N GLY A 86 -21.48 -6.71 -14.61
CA GLY A 86 -21.98 -5.79 -15.64
C GLY A 86 -21.56 -4.33 -15.42
N SER A 87 -21.36 -3.89 -14.19
CA SER A 87 -20.93 -2.52 -13.87
C SER A 87 -19.49 -2.25 -14.30
N GLN A 88 -18.63 -3.27 -14.28
CA GLN A 88 -17.25 -3.22 -14.74
C GLN A 88 -17.08 -3.63 -16.21
N GLY A 89 -18.18 -3.97 -16.90
CA GLY A 89 -18.15 -4.42 -18.28
C GLY A 89 -17.67 -5.86 -18.47
N GLY A 90 -17.69 -6.68 -17.43
CA GLY A 90 -17.28 -8.08 -17.46
C GLY A 90 -18.42 -9.09 -17.70
N ALA A 91 -19.67 -8.65 -17.76
CA ALA A 91 -20.82 -9.52 -18.01
C ALA A 91 -21.07 -9.74 -19.51
N LEU A 92 -21.81 -10.80 -19.84
CA LEU A 92 -22.19 -11.10 -21.22
C LEU A 92 -22.96 -9.93 -21.83
N GLY A 93 -22.50 -9.46 -22.99
CA GLY A 93 -23.11 -8.35 -23.73
C GLY A 93 -22.77 -6.96 -23.19
N THR A 94 -21.78 -6.85 -22.32
CA THR A 94 -21.25 -5.56 -21.84
C THR A 94 -19.85 -5.30 -22.39
N ASP A 95 -19.49 -4.01 -22.54
CA ASP A 95 -18.15 -3.58 -22.92
C ASP A 95 -17.34 -3.27 -21.65
N GLY A 96 -16.02 -3.57 -21.66
CA GLY A 96 -15.10 -3.16 -20.61
C GLY A 96 -15.10 -1.63 -20.43
N LYS A 97 -15.09 -1.13 -19.20
CA LYS A 97 -15.32 0.28 -18.89
C LYS A 97 -14.15 1.01 -18.27
N GLU A 98 -13.22 0.29 -17.65
CA GLU A 98 -12.17 0.90 -16.84
C GLU A 98 -10.85 0.95 -17.60
N VAL A 99 -10.38 2.16 -17.82
CA VAL A 99 -9.01 2.46 -18.28
C VAL A 99 -8.44 3.51 -17.36
N GLU A 100 -7.41 3.14 -16.63
CA GLU A 100 -6.75 4.00 -15.65
C GLU A 100 -5.36 4.38 -16.13
N VAL A 101 -4.93 5.60 -15.77
CA VAL A 101 -3.55 6.03 -15.90
C VAL A 101 -2.86 5.84 -14.56
N ARG A 102 -1.99 4.83 -14.47
CA ARG A 102 -1.23 4.55 -13.24
C ARG A 102 -0.05 5.49 -13.08
N TYR A 103 0.70 5.73 -14.17
CA TYR A 103 1.83 6.65 -14.19
C TYR A 103 1.76 7.55 -15.42
N SER A 104 2.19 8.79 -15.26
CA SER A 104 2.42 9.74 -16.34
C SER A 104 3.49 10.73 -15.87
N TYR A 105 4.74 10.49 -16.24
CA TYR A 105 5.86 11.29 -15.79
C TYR A 105 6.94 11.44 -16.85
N VAL A 106 7.84 12.40 -16.62
CA VAL A 106 9.04 12.62 -17.42
C VAL A 106 10.26 12.34 -16.56
N ASP A 107 11.23 11.61 -17.11
CA ASP A 107 12.59 11.45 -16.62
C ASP A 107 13.51 12.36 -17.43
N TRP A 108 14.24 13.21 -16.74
CA TRP A 108 15.23 14.09 -17.32
C TRP A 108 16.55 14.00 -16.57
N VAL A 109 17.63 13.65 -17.28
CA VAL A 109 18.99 13.71 -16.77
C VAL A 109 19.54 15.09 -17.10
N ILE A 110 19.99 15.84 -16.09
CA ILE A 110 20.53 17.18 -16.27
C ILE A 110 21.84 17.09 -17.05
N PRO A 111 21.99 17.77 -18.19
CA PRO A 111 23.19 17.68 -19.03
C PRO A 111 24.49 17.97 -18.26
N GLN A 112 25.51 17.15 -18.50
CA GLN A 112 26.83 17.24 -17.87
C GLN A 112 26.84 16.93 -16.35
N THR A 113 25.81 16.27 -15.85
CA THR A 113 25.72 15.81 -14.47
C THR A 113 25.12 14.40 -14.45
N ASP A 114 25.25 13.72 -13.28
CA ASP A 114 24.57 12.46 -13.02
C ASP A 114 23.21 12.67 -12.34
N ALA A 115 22.81 13.93 -12.19
CA ALA A 115 21.54 14.28 -11.54
C ALA A 115 20.35 14.02 -12.46
N LYS A 116 19.37 13.28 -11.93
CA LYS A 116 18.12 12.93 -12.60
C LYS A 116 16.94 13.59 -11.89
N VAL A 117 16.05 14.18 -12.67
CA VAL A 117 14.78 14.72 -12.22
C VAL A 117 13.65 13.87 -12.81
N ARG A 118 12.79 13.34 -11.97
CA ARG A 118 11.54 12.72 -12.36
C ARG A 118 10.37 13.56 -11.89
N MET A 119 9.42 13.85 -12.76
CA MET A 119 8.29 14.74 -12.46
C MET A 119 7.02 14.21 -13.07
N GLY A 120 5.94 14.17 -12.28
CA GLY A 120 4.60 13.76 -12.70
C GLY A 120 3.98 12.73 -11.76
N LEU A 121 2.93 12.06 -12.23
CA LEU A 121 2.31 10.93 -11.54
C LEU A 121 3.23 9.71 -11.64
N GLN A 122 3.76 9.25 -10.51
CA GLN A 122 4.84 8.26 -10.46
C GLN A 122 4.76 7.41 -9.19
N PRO A 123 5.42 6.23 -9.13
CA PRO A 123 5.51 5.46 -7.91
C PRO A 123 6.46 6.13 -6.92
N PHE A 124 6.09 6.08 -5.63
CA PHE A 124 6.91 6.48 -4.50
C PHE A 124 7.08 5.29 -3.56
N ALA A 125 8.32 5.06 -3.10
CA ALA A 125 8.61 4.03 -2.14
C ALA A 125 9.75 4.48 -1.21
N LEU A 126 9.61 4.20 0.07
CA LEU A 126 10.71 4.23 1.01
C LEU A 126 11.56 2.96 0.86
N PRO A 127 12.85 3.00 1.23
CA PRO A 127 13.71 1.82 1.14
C PRO A 127 13.16 0.64 1.93
N ASP A 128 13.27 -0.55 1.36
CA ASP A 128 13.02 -1.81 2.03
C ASP A 128 14.05 -2.86 1.58
N PHE A 129 14.40 -3.77 2.47
CA PHE A 129 15.35 -4.84 2.23
C PHE A 129 14.83 -6.21 2.67
N THR A 130 13.73 -6.24 3.42
CA THR A 130 13.12 -7.47 3.93
C THR A 130 11.89 -7.88 3.08
N MET A 131 10.69 -7.44 3.41
CA MET A 131 9.43 -7.88 2.77
C MET A 131 8.52 -6.71 2.41
N GLY A 132 9.08 -5.56 2.02
CA GLY A 132 8.37 -4.34 1.68
C GLY A 132 8.39 -3.27 2.77
N ASN A 133 7.94 -2.06 2.44
CA ASN A 133 7.89 -0.94 3.38
C ASN A 133 6.46 -0.71 3.87
N PRO A 134 6.17 -0.84 5.18
CA PRO A 134 4.82 -0.70 5.71
C PRO A 134 4.31 0.75 5.75
N ILE A 135 5.18 1.76 5.53
CA ILE A 135 4.80 3.18 5.60
C ILE A 135 4.39 3.70 4.22
N LEU A 136 5.28 3.56 3.23
CA LEU A 136 5.07 4.03 1.87
C LEU A 136 5.82 3.11 0.91
N GLY A 137 5.10 2.37 0.08
CA GLY A 137 5.72 1.42 -0.85
C GLY A 137 4.71 0.60 -1.63
N GLY A 138 5.27 -0.32 -2.44
CA GLY A 138 4.49 -1.25 -3.25
C GLY A 138 3.90 -0.66 -4.52
N GLY A 139 3.19 -1.50 -5.24
CA GLY A 139 2.66 -1.17 -6.57
C GLY A 139 1.50 -0.18 -6.58
N ASN A 140 0.94 0.15 -5.40
CA ASN A 140 -0.20 1.06 -5.26
C ASN A 140 0.19 2.43 -4.68
N ALA A 141 1.45 2.63 -4.29
CA ALA A 141 1.93 3.91 -3.77
C ALA A 141 2.36 4.85 -4.92
N GLN A 142 1.41 5.24 -5.77
CA GLN A 142 1.63 6.23 -6.80
C GLN A 142 1.03 7.59 -6.43
N GLY A 143 1.74 8.66 -6.80
CA GLY A 143 1.28 10.01 -6.57
C GLY A 143 1.95 11.02 -7.49
N ALA A 144 1.45 12.24 -7.51
CA ALA A 144 2.06 13.33 -8.27
C ALA A 144 3.16 14.00 -7.43
N GLY A 145 4.31 14.23 -8.05
CA GLY A 145 5.42 14.86 -7.35
C GLY A 145 6.71 14.95 -8.19
N ILE A 146 7.78 15.27 -7.49
CA ILE A 146 9.11 15.45 -8.07
C ILE A 146 10.10 14.60 -7.26
N ILE A 147 10.98 13.88 -7.98
CA ILE A 147 12.13 13.19 -7.39
C ILE A 147 13.38 13.75 -8.05
N VAL A 148 14.35 14.17 -7.25
CA VAL A 148 15.70 14.54 -7.71
C VAL A 148 16.68 13.55 -7.10
N SER A 149 17.44 12.85 -7.94
CA SER A 149 18.40 11.84 -7.49
C SER A 149 19.73 12.02 -8.20
N GLY A 150 20.80 11.56 -7.56
CA GLY A 150 22.13 11.56 -8.14
C GLY A 150 23.13 10.84 -7.25
N ASP A 151 24.25 10.44 -7.84
CA ASP A 151 25.36 9.80 -7.15
C ASP A 151 26.48 10.80 -6.87
N PHE A 152 26.94 10.86 -5.63
CA PHE A 152 28.06 11.70 -5.21
C PHE A 152 29.41 10.97 -5.34
N SER A 153 29.35 9.64 -5.31
CA SER A 153 30.47 8.76 -5.55
C SER A 153 29.95 7.36 -5.92
N GLU A 154 30.84 6.44 -6.24
CA GLU A 154 30.53 5.04 -6.51
C GLU A 154 29.78 4.35 -5.34
N ASN A 155 29.95 4.89 -4.12
CA ASN A 155 29.40 4.28 -2.92
C ASN A 155 28.23 5.07 -2.30
N VAL A 156 28.01 6.33 -2.71
CA VAL A 156 27.08 7.24 -2.03
C VAL A 156 26.17 7.93 -3.05
N GLY A 157 24.88 7.65 -2.97
CA GLY A 157 23.85 8.37 -3.69
C GLY A 157 22.94 9.17 -2.76
N ALA A 158 22.08 10.00 -3.32
CA ALA A 158 20.95 10.60 -2.61
C ALA A 158 19.76 10.76 -3.54
N SER A 159 18.57 10.72 -2.93
CA SER A 159 17.32 11.02 -3.60
C SER A 159 16.44 11.85 -2.69
N LEU A 160 16.05 13.03 -3.17
CA LEU A 160 15.10 13.93 -2.52
C LEU A 160 13.80 13.88 -3.28
N PHE A 161 12.67 13.69 -2.59
CA PHE A 161 11.36 13.71 -3.22
C PHE A 161 10.39 14.65 -2.52
N TRP A 162 9.45 15.17 -3.30
CA TRP A 162 8.23 15.80 -2.86
C TRP A 162 7.04 15.09 -3.51
N LEU A 163 6.08 14.69 -2.69
CA LEU A 163 4.85 14.02 -3.06
C LEU A 163 3.67 14.81 -2.53
N ARG A 164 2.73 15.18 -3.38
CA ARG A 164 1.41 15.66 -2.97
C ARG A 164 0.44 14.49 -2.89
N ALA A 165 0.02 14.16 -1.68
CA ALA A 165 -0.82 13.00 -1.43
C ALA A 165 -2.31 13.34 -1.53
N GLU A 166 -2.73 14.54 -1.11
CA GLU A 166 -4.12 14.98 -1.10
C GLU A 166 -4.25 16.49 -1.33
N ASN A 167 -5.28 16.93 -2.00
CA ASN A 167 -5.62 18.35 -2.23
C ASN A 167 -7.02 18.51 -2.86
N ASP A 168 -8.05 17.77 -2.45
CA ASP A 168 -9.37 17.87 -3.07
C ASP A 168 -10.56 17.80 -2.10
N ASN A 169 -10.28 17.86 -0.79
CA ASN A 169 -11.31 17.75 0.24
C ASN A 169 -12.18 19.01 0.40
N VAL A 170 -11.58 20.15 0.15
CA VAL A 170 -12.30 21.41 0.17
C VAL A 170 -12.20 22.01 -1.22
N GLY A 171 -13.25 21.83 -2.02
CA GLY A 171 -13.34 22.46 -3.33
C GLY A 171 -13.12 23.96 -3.22
N SER A 172 -12.84 24.62 -4.35
CA SER A 172 -12.66 26.08 -4.49
C SER A 172 -13.92 26.89 -4.09
N TRP A 173 -14.48 26.63 -2.93
CA TRP A 173 -15.60 27.37 -2.39
C TRP A 173 -15.10 28.68 -1.77
N SER A 174 -15.54 29.78 -2.34
CA SER A 174 -15.65 30.98 -1.53
C SER A 174 -16.78 30.74 -0.55
N ASP A 175 -16.50 30.85 0.76
CA ASP A 175 -17.56 30.97 1.73
C ASP A 175 -18.46 32.17 1.32
N SER A 176 -19.67 32.25 1.87
CA SER A 176 -20.60 33.35 1.59
C SER A 176 -20.03 34.77 1.93
N LYS A 177 -18.78 34.82 2.40
CA LYS A 177 -18.00 36.01 2.73
C LYS A 177 -16.79 36.20 1.80
N GLY A 178 -16.64 35.41 0.73
CA GLY A 178 -15.57 35.58 -0.24
C GLY A 178 -14.16 35.18 0.24
N GLY A 179 -14.05 34.42 1.34
CA GLY A 179 -12.79 33.87 1.83
C GLY A 179 -12.38 32.68 0.98
N MET A 180 -11.17 32.67 0.43
CA MET A 180 -10.53 31.45 -0.07
C MET A 180 -10.16 30.59 1.14
N HIS A 181 -10.61 29.34 1.17
CA HIS A 181 -10.08 28.34 2.11
C HIS A 181 -8.61 28.14 1.80
N ARG A 182 -7.75 28.54 2.72
CA ARG A 182 -6.31 28.63 2.51
C ARG A 182 -5.66 27.30 2.89
N PHE A 183 -5.23 26.50 1.91
CA PHE A 183 -4.27 25.40 2.11
C PHE A 183 -4.56 24.50 3.32
N SER A 184 -5.84 24.25 3.62
CA SER A 184 -6.22 23.49 4.81
C SER A 184 -6.45 22.01 4.52
N ASP A 185 -6.57 21.63 3.26
CA ASP A 185 -6.84 20.28 2.76
C ASP A 185 -5.65 19.61 2.07
N GLU A 186 -4.52 20.32 2.01
CA GLU A 186 -3.31 19.77 1.38
C GLU A 186 -2.55 18.84 2.30
N MET A 187 -2.10 17.71 1.74
CA MET A 187 -1.19 16.78 2.37
C MET A 187 0.04 16.56 1.49
N ASP A 188 1.18 17.05 1.95
CA ASP A 188 2.46 16.98 1.26
C ASP A 188 3.49 16.20 2.07
N PHE A 189 4.29 15.37 1.39
CA PHE A 189 5.42 14.66 1.97
C PHE A 189 6.72 15.04 1.25
N ILE A 190 7.76 15.31 2.02
CA ILE A 190 9.12 15.57 1.55
C ILE A 190 10.04 14.56 2.20
N GLY A 191 10.77 13.78 1.41
CA GLY A 191 11.66 12.76 1.94
C GLY A 191 13.03 12.76 1.27
N LEU A 192 14.01 12.30 2.03
CA LEU A 192 15.40 12.10 1.63
C LEU A 192 15.80 10.65 1.89
N THR A 193 16.40 10.01 0.89
CA THR A 193 17.03 8.70 1.03
C THR A 193 18.49 8.81 0.63
N VAL A 194 19.39 8.12 1.36
CA VAL A 194 20.83 8.15 1.13
C VAL A 194 21.35 6.71 1.00
N PRO A 195 21.29 6.09 -0.20
CA PRO A 195 21.84 4.76 -0.39
C PRO A 195 23.37 4.79 -0.28
N LEU A 196 23.88 3.89 0.57
CA LEU A 196 25.29 3.62 0.80
C LEU A 196 25.56 2.17 0.35
N THR A 197 26.41 1.99 -0.64
CA THR A 197 26.71 0.68 -1.21
C THR A 197 28.20 0.40 -1.14
N PHE A 198 28.56 -0.66 -0.41
CA PHE A 198 29.93 -1.15 -0.29
C PHE A 198 29.96 -2.63 -0.73
N ASP A 199 31.16 -3.21 -0.83
CA ASP A 199 31.28 -4.62 -1.19
C ASP A 199 30.58 -5.51 -0.14
N GLY A 200 29.52 -6.16 -0.57
CA GLY A 200 28.70 -7.05 0.27
C GLY A 200 27.88 -6.36 1.36
N VAL A 201 27.78 -5.02 1.40
CA VAL A 201 26.99 -4.28 2.38
C VAL A 201 26.23 -3.13 1.71
N LYS A 202 24.93 -3.08 1.90
CA LYS A 202 24.09 -1.93 1.50
C LYS A 202 23.34 -1.43 2.72
N VAL A 203 23.30 -0.11 2.90
CA VAL A 203 22.51 0.55 3.94
C VAL A 203 21.91 1.82 3.35
N THR A 204 20.62 2.03 3.57
CA THR A 204 19.92 3.22 3.10
C THR A 204 19.19 3.89 4.26
N PRO A 205 19.82 4.81 5.00
CA PRO A 205 19.11 5.69 5.92
C PRO A 205 18.20 6.64 5.13
N TRP A 206 17.07 7.00 5.76
CA TRP A 206 16.12 7.91 5.17
C TRP A 206 15.35 8.70 6.24
N ALA A 207 14.81 9.84 5.81
CA ALA A 207 13.90 10.65 6.62
C ALA A 207 12.81 11.23 5.74
N MET A 208 11.61 11.43 6.30
CA MET A 208 10.48 12.03 5.61
C MET A 208 9.73 12.97 6.56
N TYR A 209 9.34 14.12 6.06
CA TYR A 209 8.49 15.09 6.74
C TYR A 209 7.16 15.18 6.00
N GLY A 210 6.04 15.25 6.75
CA GLY A 210 4.70 15.42 6.25
C GLY A 210 4.08 16.71 6.79
N SER A 211 3.49 17.50 5.92
CA SER A 211 2.66 18.64 6.24
C SER A 211 1.22 18.30 5.93
N ILE A 212 0.39 18.11 6.96
CA ILE A 212 -0.97 17.61 6.84
C ILE A 212 -1.93 18.73 7.22
N GLY A 213 -2.76 19.16 6.28
CA GLY A 213 -3.78 20.17 6.50
C GLY A 213 -4.90 19.63 7.41
N LYS A 214 -5.53 20.50 8.18
CA LYS A 214 -6.60 20.13 9.12
C LYS A 214 -7.82 19.50 8.44
N ASP A 215 -8.08 19.87 7.19
CA ASP A 215 -9.22 19.41 6.40
C ASP A 215 -8.82 18.27 5.40
N SER A 216 -7.61 17.74 5.52
CA SER A 216 -7.12 16.65 4.65
C SER A 216 -7.84 15.31 4.90
N PHE A 217 -8.51 15.16 6.04
CA PHE A 217 -9.25 13.96 6.38
C PHE A 217 -10.74 14.24 6.44
N PRO A 218 -11.60 13.33 5.93
CA PRO A 218 -13.03 13.43 6.20
C PRO A 218 -13.24 13.30 7.71
N THR A 219 -13.95 14.27 8.30
CA THR A 219 -14.33 14.21 9.70
C THR A 219 -15.29 13.05 9.93
N ALA A 220 -14.98 12.19 10.92
CA ALA A 220 -15.92 11.18 11.38
C ALA A 220 -17.18 11.91 11.92
N GLY A 221 -18.36 11.62 11.34
CA GLY A 221 -19.62 12.28 11.69
C GLY A 221 -20.20 13.17 10.58
N TYR A 222 -19.50 13.39 9.50
CA TYR A 222 -20.08 14.00 8.32
C TYR A 222 -21.03 13.05 7.61
N ASN A 223 -22.30 13.14 7.98
CA ASN A 223 -23.38 12.60 7.15
C ASN A 223 -23.33 13.30 5.80
N SER A 224 -23.46 12.52 4.73
CA SER A 224 -23.63 12.97 3.35
C SER A 224 -24.69 14.07 3.18
N ASP A 225 -25.54 14.29 4.19
CA ASP A 225 -26.63 15.26 4.21
C ASP A 225 -26.22 16.68 4.63
N ASN A 226 -25.04 16.86 5.22
CA ASN A 226 -24.56 18.16 5.71
C ASN A 226 -23.47 18.82 4.84
N TYR A 227 -22.90 18.13 3.88
CA TYR A 227 -22.12 18.78 2.84
C TYR A 227 -23.04 19.18 1.69
N PRO A 228 -22.97 20.43 1.21
CA PRO A 228 -23.63 20.76 -0.03
C PRO A 228 -23.08 19.85 -1.12
N THR A 229 -23.94 18.95 -1.61
CA THR A 229 -23.67 18.09 -2.74
C THR A 229 -23.24 18.94 -3.93
N TYR A 230 -21.94 19.06 -4.13
CA TYR A 230 -21.43 19.62 -5.37
C TYR A 230 -21.52 18.53 -6.45
N ASN A 231 -22.48 18.74 -7.34
CA ASN A 231 -22.90 17.82 -8.40
C ASN A 231 -23.46 16.46 -7.92
N ASN A 232 -24.74 16.34 -8.09
CA ASN A 232 -25.67 15.25 -7.82
C ASN A 232 -25.29 13.84 -8.25
N ASN A 233 -24.01 13.50 -8.50
CA ASN A 233 -23.60 12.17 -8.97
C ASN A 233 -22.18 11.75 -8.58
N LYS A 234 -21.49 12.43 -7.68
CA LYS A 234 -20.31 11.84 -7.05
C LYS A 234 -20.55 11.80 -5.55
N PRO A 235 -20.85 10.62 -5.01
CA PRO A 235 -20.62 10.43 -3.59
C PRO A 235 -19.15 10.80 -3.33
N TRP A 236 -18.91 11.51 -2.26
CA TRP A 236 -17.60 11.74 -1.68
C TRP A 236 -16.98 10.38 -1.35
N ASN A 237 -16.48 9.71 -2.34
CA ASN A 237 -15.83 8.42 -2.21
C ASN A 237 -14.34 8.64 -2.44
N ASN A 238 -13.76 9.53 -1.62
CA ASN A 238 -12.32 9.58 -1.51
C ASN A 238 -11.89 8.43 -0.60
N SER A 239 -11.98 7.21 -1.14
CA SER A 239 -11.53 5.99 -0.48
C SER A 239 -10.06 6.08 -0.05
N ARG A 240 -9.25 6.92 -0.71
CA ARG A 240 -7.84 7.13 -0.39
C ARG A 240 -7.63 8.02 0.82
N GLY A 241 -8.35 9.14 0.95
CA GLY A 241 -8.30 9.96 2.15
C GLY A 241 -8.75 9.21 3.40
N ALA A 242 -9.77 8.38 3.30
CA ALA A 242 -10.20 7.50 4.38
C ALA A 242 -9.14 6.44 4.72
N SER A 243 -8.50 5.84 3.72
CA SER A 243 -7.41 4.86 3.90
C SER A 243 -6.19 5.49 4.57
N MET A 244 -5.77 6.68 4.15
CA MET A 244 -4.67 7.42 4.79
C MET A 244 -5.03 7.85 6.21
N ALA A 245 -6.27 8.30 6.46
CA ALA A 245 -6.75 8.65 7.81
C ALA A 245 -6.59 7.47 8.78
N ALA A 246 -7.01 6.29 8.36
CA ALA A 246 -6.89 5.08 9.17
C ALA A 246 -5.43 4.69 9.47
N GLY A 247 -4.49 5.07 8.61
CA GLY A 247 -3.04 4.86 8.79
C GLY A 247 -2.34 5.96 9.59
N LEU A 248 -2.85 7.17 9.60
CA LEU A 248 -2.20 8.35 10.17
C LEU A 248 -2.83 8.84 11.49
N LEU A 249 -4.11 8.54 11.73
CA LEU A 249 -4.84 8.94 12.92
C LEU A 249 -4.95 7.80 13.95
N PRO A 250 -5.22 8.09 15.22
CA PRO A 250 -5.57 7.09 16.21
C PRO A 250 -6.79 6.27 15.77
N ALA A 251 -6.79 4.98 16.03
CA ALA A 251 -7.94 4.12 15.84
C ALA A 251 -8.93 4.33 17.00
N SER A 252 -9.63 5.45 17.02
CA SER A 252 -10.62 5.73 18.05
C SER A 252 -11.97 6.03 17.42
N SER A 253 -13.02 5.61 18.11
CA SER A 253 -14.42 5.96 17.80
C SER A 253 -14.80 7.38 18.23
N VAL A 254 -13.85 8.33 18.28
CA VAL A 254 -14.14 9.73 18.62
C VAL A 254 -14.90 10.39 17.47
N PRO A 255 -16.11 10.90 17.69
CA PRO A 255 -17.03 11.27 16.61
C PRO A 255 -16.64 12.49 15.79
N GLU A 256 -15.79 13.38 16.30
CA GLU A 256 -15.39 14.60 15.62
C GLU A 256 -13.92 14.90 15.88
N LEU A 257 -13.06 14.61 14.92
CA LEU A 257 -11.69 15.09 14.91
C LEU A 257 -11.67 16.52 14.37
N SER A 258 -11.91 17.50 15.23
CA SER A 258 -11.74 18.91 14.90
C SER A 258 -10.28 19.28 15.14
N THR A 259 -9.48 19.17 14.09
CA THR A 259 -8.09 19.64 14.15
C THR A 259 -8.04 21.12 13.85
N ASP A 260 -7.70 21.93 14.83
CA ASP A 260 -7.65 23.40 14.67
C ASP A 260 -6.41 23.89 13.90
N SER A 261 -5.45 23.02 13.61
CA SER A 261 -4.18 23.42 13.03
C SER A 261 -3.64 22.41 12.01
N ARG A 262 -2.65 22.84 11.23
CA ARG A 262 -1.88 21.96 10.35
C ARG A 262 -0.98 21.05 11.19
N ALA A 263 -1.05 19.74 10.95
CA ALA A 263 -0.21 18.78 11.63
C ALA A 263 1.19 18.72 11.04
N ASN A 264 2.15 18.43 11.93
CA ASN A 264 3.50 18.07 11.55
C ASN A 264 3.67 16.55 11.74
N ALA A 265 4.03 15.89 10.66
CA ALA A 265 4.34 14.47 10.66
C ALA A 265 5.79 14.26 10.28
N TRP A 266 6.44 13.26 10.85
CA TRP A 266 7.79 12.92 10.48
C TRP A 266 8.07 11.42 10.67
N TRP A 267 8.95 10.91 9.84
CA TRP A 267 9.42 9.54 9.90
C TRP A 267 10.93 9.54 9.69
N VAL A 268 11.61 8.63 10.39
CA VAL A 268 13.02 8.31 10.18
C VAL A 268 13.20 6.81 10.18
N GLY A 269 14.09 6.32 9.36
CA GLY A 269 14.37 4.90 9.30
C GLY A 269 15.61 4.58 8.52
N PHE A 270 15.91 3.32 8.47
CA PHE A 270 16.95 2.76 7.61
C PHE A 270 16.60 1.33 7.24
N GLY A 271 17.06 0.92 6.08
CA GLY A 271 17.10 -0.46 5.67
C GLY A 271 18.51 -0.83 5.24
N GLY A 272 18.83 -2.12 5.27
CA GLY A 272 20.12 -2.58 4.80
C GLY A 272 20.21 -4.09 4.66
N GLU A 273 21.23 -4.52 3.91
CA GLU A 273 21.55 -5.93 3.73
C GLU A 273 23.06 -6.18 3.79
N VAL A 274 23.42 -7.35 4.28
CA VAL A 274 24.78 -7.87 4.30
C VAL A 274 24.79 -9.17 3.51
N THR A 275 25.57 -9.20 2.42
CA THR A 275 25.82 -10.36 1.56
C THR A 275 27.30 -10.76 1.51
N ALA A 276 28.15 -10.07 2.27
CA ALA A 276 29.60 -10.32 2.36
C ALA A 276 29.92 -11.75 2.84
N PHE A 277 28.98 -12.43 3.48
CA PHE A 277 29.15 -13.78 4.00
C PHE A 277 28.41 -14.82 3.14
N ALA A 278 28.47 -14.65 1.80
CA ALA A 278 27.83 -15.62 0.90
C ALA A 278 28.15 -17.08 1.30
N PRO A 279 27.17 -17.96 1.33
CA PRO A 279 25.82 -17.82 0.78
C PRO A 279 24.74 -17.23 1.73
N PHE A 280 25.14 -16.62 2.84
CA PHE A 280 24.23 -15.93 3.76
C PHE A 280 23.85 -14.54 3.24
N ARG A 281 22.57 -14.19 3.39
CA ARG A 281 22.05 -12.84 3.27
C ARG A 281 21.32 -12.49 4.57
N ILE A 282 21.67 -11.36 5.18
CA ILE A 282 20.97 -10.82 6.33
C ILE A 282 20.45 -9.45 5.93
N ALA A 283 19.16 -9.20 6.09
CA ALA A 283 18.53 -7.93 5.79
C ALA A 283 17.76 -7.43 7.01
N LEU A 284 17.75 -6.11 7.21
CA LEU A 284 17.11 -5.43 8.33
C LEU A 284 16.43 -4.17 7.82
N ASP A 285 15.21 -3.93 8.27
CA ASP A 285 14.52 -2.65 8.14
C ASP A 285 14.03 -2.18 9.50
N ALA A 286 14.12 -0.88 9.77
CA ALA A 286 13.58 -0.28 10.97
C ALA A 286 13.18 1.17 10.72
N ALA A 287 12.09 1.59 11.34
CA ALA A 287 11.65 2.98 11.30
C ALA A 287 10.82 3.37 12.51
N TYR A 288 10.80 4.67 12.78
CA TYR A 288 9.91 5.34 13.70
C TYR A 288 9.19 6.47 12.98
N GLY A 289 7.92 6.70 13.32
CA GLY A 289 7.12 7.80 12.80
C GLY A 289 6.26 8.44 13.88
N SER A 290 5.93 9.72 13.68
CA SER A 290 5.04 10.48 14.54
C SER A 290 4.18 11.43 13.71
N VAL A 291 2.88 11.40 13.95
CA VAL A 291 1.88 12.34 13.42
C VAL A 291 1.18 12.95 14.61
N ASP A 292 1.16 14.27 14.71
CA ASP A 292 0.54 15.01 15.79
C ASP A 292 -0.39 16.09 15.19
N MET A 293 -1.70 15.88 15.34
CA MET A 293 -2.74 16.75 14.85
C MET A 293 -3.31 17.65 15.97
N GLY A 294 -2.72 17.61 17.17
CA GLY A 294 -3.16 18.39 18.32
C GLY A 294 -4.09 17.64 19.26
N GLN A 295 -4.94 18.37 19.95
CA GLN A 295 -5.83 17.84 20.99
C GLN A 295 -7.27 18.26 20.75
N GLU A 296 -8.21 17.33 20.89
CA GLU A 296 -9.60 17.62 21.12
C GLU A 296 -9.79 17.95 22.59
N ARG A 297 -10.25 19.18 22.89
CA ARG A 297 -10.41 19.65 24.27
C ARG A 297 -11.83 19.44 24.79
N GLY A 298 -11.93 18.71 25.89
CA GLY A 298 -13.01 18.69 26.87
C GLY A 298 -14.44 18.85 26.37
N SER A 299 -14.81 18.21 25.25
CA SER A 299 -16.20 18.21 24.79
C SER A 299 -17.12 17.45 25.76
N LYS A 300 -18.42 17.73 25.72
CA LYS A 300 -19.39 16.97 26.53
C LYS A 300 -19.36 15.47 26.19
N GLU A 301 -19.10 15.15 24.96
CA GLU A 301 -18.98 13.79 24.45
C GLU A 301 -17.79 13.06 25.06
N LEU A 302 -16.73 13.78 25.41
CA LEU A 302 -15.49 13.25 26.03
C LEU A 302 -15.51 13.36 27.57
N ASN A 303 -16.69 13.57 28.20
CA ASN A 303 -16.81 13.74 29.66
C ASN A 303 -15.85 14.80 30.23
N GLY A 304 -15.51 15.84 29.45
CA GLY A 304 -14.63 16.93 29.86
C GLY A 304 -13.14 16.57 29.88
N LYS A 305 -12.73 15.44 29.32
CA LYS A 305 -11.32 15.06 29.18
C LYS A 305 -10.76 15.52 27.83
N ASP A 306 -9.48 15.79 27.80
CA ASP A 306 -8.74 16.06 26.57
C ASP A 306 -8.37 14.73 25.89
N PHE A 307 -8.35 14.71 24.57
CA PHE A 307 -7.96 13.57 23.73
C PHE A 307 -6.85 14.00 22.76
N ASP A 308 -5.72 13.30 22.80
CA ASP A 308 -4.61 13.57 21.89
C ASP A 308 -4.83 12.91 20.53
N ILE A 309 -4.91 13.75 19.49
CA ILE A 309 -4.99 13.28 18.09
C ILE A 309 -3.58 13.03 17.60
N LYS A 310 -2.95 12.04 18.18
CA LYS A 310 -1.55 11.69 17.93
C LYS A 310 -1.41 10.21 17.62
N ARG A 311 -0.53 9.90 16.66
CA ARG A 311 -0.10 8.54 16.39
C ARG A 311 1.41 8.51 16.23
N SER A 312 2.09 7.70 17.08
CA SER A 312 3.55 7.62 17.10
C SER A 312 3.99 6.20 17.40
N GLY A 313 4.77 5.62 16.50
CA GLY A 313 5.17 4.24 16.69
C GLY A 313 6.37 3.85 15.83
N TRP A 314 6.79 2.59 15.95
CA TRP A 314 7.97 2.06 15.29
C TRP A 314 7.77 0.63 14.80
N TYR A 315 8.63 0.23 13.88
CA TYR A 315 8.73 -1.16 13.45
C TYR A 315 10.18 -1.57 13.22
N THR A 316 10.40 -2.87 13.24
CA THR A 316 11.62 -3.50 12.76
C THR A 316 11.31 -4.84 12.14
N SER A 317 12.07 -5.23 11.13
CA SER A 317 12.03 -6.55 10.51
C SER A 317 13.43 -7.04 10.22
N LEU A 318 13.68 -8.31 10.46
CA LEU A 318 14.96 -8.99 10.26
C LEU A 318 14.74 -10.26 9.43
N LEU A 319 15.42 -10.35 8.30
CA LEU A 319 15.41 -11.53 7.42
C LEU A 319 16.81 -12.13 7.34
N ALA A 320 16.93 -13.41 7.62
CA ALA A 320 18.14 -14.19 7.42
C ALA A 320 17.86 -15.30 6.40
N GLU A 321 18.66 -15.37 5.34
CA GLU A 321 18.54 -16.35 4.28
C GLU A 321 19.85 -17.07 4.04
N TYR A 322 19.75 -18.32 3.59
CA TYR A 322 20.91 -19.14 3.20
C TYR A 322 20.64 -19.77 1.84
N LYS A 323 21.39 -19.34 0.83
CA LYS A 323 21.20 -19.83 -0.54
C LYS A 323 21.88 -21.18 -0.75
N LEU A 324 21.07 -22.22 -0.98
CA LEU A 324 21.51 -23.54 -1.46
C LEU A 324 21.20 -23.67 -2.97
N ASP A 325 21.71 -24.72 -3.59
CA ASP A 325 21.54 -24.94 -5.04
C ASP A 325 20.09 -25.11 -5.49
N VAL A 326 19.26 -25.74 -4.64
CA VAL A 326 17.87 -26.11 -4.98
C VAL A 326 16.81 -25.46 -4.09
N VAL A 327 17.21 -24.70 -3.08
CA VAL A 327 16.32 -24.05 -2.13
C VAL A 327 17.04 -22.93 -1.37
N THR A 328 16.33 -21.87 -1.06
CA THR A 328 16.81 -20.79 -0.19
C THR A 328 15.93 -20.74 1.07
N PRO A 329 16.33 -21.46 2.16
CA PRO A 329 15.67 -21.28 3.45
C PRO A 329 15.91 -19.88 4.00
N GLY A 330 14.85 -19.32 4.61
CA GLY A 330 14.88 -18.00 5.21
C GLY A 330 14.04 -17.95 6.48
N LEU A 331 14.47 -17.13 7.44
CA LEU A 331 13.76 -16.83 8.67
C LEU A 331 13.53 -15.33 8.74
N LEU A 332 12.25 -14.91 8.79
CA LEU A 332 11.83 -13.54 8.98
C LEU A 332 11.24 -13.37 10.38
N PHE A 333 11.68 -12.33 11.06
CA PHE A 333 11.04 -11.80 12.27
C PHE A 333 10.60 -10.37 11.99
N TRP A 334 9.43 -9.97 12.51
CA TRP A 334 9.01 -8.57 12.52
C TRP A 334 8.33 -8.20 13.83
N TYR A 335 8.37 -6.92 14.14
CA TYR A 335 7.65 -6.32 15.27
C TYR A 335 7.23 -4.90 14.89
N SER A 336 5.98 -4.55 15.17
CA SER A 336 5.47 -3.19 15.12
C SER A 336 4.83 -2.84 16.46
N SER A 337 5.07 -1.63 16.96
CA SER A 337 4.43 -1.15 18.18
C SER A 337 2.91 -1.14 18.03
N GLY A 338 2.22 -1.42 19.10
CA GLY A 338 0.76 -1.41 19.23
C GLY A 338 0.32 -0.43 20.31
N ASP A 339 -0.97 -0.15 20.35
CA ASP A 339 -1.58 0.75 21.32
C ASP A 339 -1.39 0.22 22.75
N ASP A 340 -1.19 1.11 23.70
CA ASP A 340 -1.12 0.83 25.12
C ASP A 340 -2.53 0.70 25.77
N SER A 341 -2.68 0.89 27.06
CA SER A 341 -3.97 0.77 27.75
C SER A 341 -4.75 2.08 27.86
N ASN A 342 -4.22 3.18 27.34
CA ASN A 342 -4.76 4.54 27.49
C ASN A 342 -5.09 5.13 26.11
N GLY A 343 -6.33 5.12 25.69
CA GLY A 343 -6.73 5.72 24.43
C GLY A 343 -6.85 7.24 24.43
N TRP A 344 -6.58 7.93 25.57
CA TRP A 344 -6.67 9.40 25.64
C TRP A 344 -5.44 10.12 25.10
N ASP A 345 -4.27 9.49 25.14
CA ASP A 345 -2.99 10.05 24.71
C ASP A 345 -2.59 9.68 23.27
N GLY A 346 -3.55 9.19 22.50
CA GLY A 346 -3.39 8.87 21.09
C GLY A 346 -3.17 7.40 20.80
N SER A 347 -2.25 7.08 19.89
CA SER A 347 -1.93 5.72 19.44
C SER A 347 -0.42 5.54 19.34
N GLU A 348 0.09 4.43 19.84
CA GLU A 348 1.49 4.01 19.74
C GLU A 348 1.76 3.13 18.51
N ARG A 349 0.79 2.98 17.63
CA ARG A 349 0.97 2.26 16.37
C ARG A 349 1.80 3.08 15.39
N LEU A 350 2.58 2.40 14.56
CA LEU A 350 3.32 3.04 13.47
C LEU A 350 2.36 3.82 12.56
N PRO A 351 2.58 5.13 12.29
CA PRO A 351 1.81 5.84 11.27
C PRO A 351 2.21 5.37 9.87
N THR A 352 1.21 5.01 9.05
CA THR A 352 1.36 4.51 7.68
C THR A 352 0.57 5.36 6.70
N ILE A 353 1.03 5.45 5.45
CA ILE A 353 0.42 6.25 4.38
C ILE A 353 -0.22 5.34 3.35
N GLN A 354 0.60 4.62 2.62
CA GLN A 354 0.24 3.59 1.64
C GLN A 354 1.37 2.57 1.65
N GLY A 355 1.29 1.62 2.58
CA GLY A 355 2.32 0.60 2.76
C GLY A 355 2.11 -0.60 1.85
N SER A 356 3.16 -1.43 1.79
CA SER A 356 3.10 -2.78 1.26
C SER A 356 3.97 -3.64 2.16
N TRP A 357 3.37 -4.58 2.85
CA TRP A 357 4.04 -5.54 3.70
C TRP A 357 3.64 -6.94 3.27
N ALA A 358 4.59 -7.71 2.76
CA ALA A 358 4.33 -8.89 1.96
C ALA A 358 5.06 -10.17 2.45
N PRO A 359 4.96 -10.56 3.72
CA PRO A 359 5.57 -11.82 4.17
C PRO A 359 4.85 -13.05 3.63
N THR A 360 3.52 -13.01 3.46
CA THR A 360 2.70 -14.16 3.03
C THR A 360 1.73 -13.77 1.92
N SER A 361 1.26 -14.76 1.15
CA SER A 361 0.44 -14.54 -0.04
C SER A 361 -1.07 -14.60 0.20
N TYR A 362 -1.52 -14.75 1.46
CA TYR A 362 -2.94 -14.76 1.80
C TYR A 362 -3.29 -13.78 2.92
N GLY A 363 -2.59 -13.80 4.04
CA GLY A 363 -2.81 -12.85 5.14
C GLY A 363 -2.25 -11.46 4.84
N PHE A 364 -1.16 -11.39 4.08
CA PHE A 364 -0.45 -10.17 3.71
C PHE A 364 -0.30 -10.03 2.18
N ASP A 365 0.46 -9.06 1.70
CA ASP A 365 0.46 -8.59 0.29
C ASP A 365 1.50 -9.30 -0.61
N ALA A 366 1.83 -10.58 -0.38
CA ALA A 366 2.76 -11.30 -1.24
C ALA A 366 2.13 -12.02 -2.45
N ALA A 367 0.82 -11.93 -2.66
CA ALA A 367 0.16 -12.53 -3.81
C ALA A 367 0.63 -11.90 -5.12
N VAL A 368 0.89 -12.75 -6.12
CA VAL A 368 1.37 -12.29 -7.43
C VAL A 368 0.29 -11.50 -8.18
N TYR A 369 -0.94 -11.98 -8.17
CA TYR A 369 -2.09 -11.25 -8.66
C TYR A 369 -3.17 -11.25 -7.58
N ASN A 370 -3.33 -10.12 -6.93
CA ASN A 370 -4.28 -10.01 -5.84
C ASN A 370 -5.70 -9.92 -6.37
N THR A 371 -6.42 -11.05 -6.39
CA THR A 371 -7.85 -11.14 -6.72
C THR A 371 -8.71 -10.91 -5.48
N ALA A 372 -8.15 -11.16 -4.29
CA ALA A 372 -8.73 -10.83 -3.00
C ALA A 372 -7.84 -9.80 -2.29
N ASN A 373 -8.43 -9.00 -1.41
CA ASN A 373 -7.67 -8.16 -0.51
C ASN A 373 -6.88 -9.05 0.47
N CYS A 374 -5.78 -8.53 1.00
CA CYS A 374 -5.06 -9.17 2.08
C CYS A 374 -6.00 -9.43 3.25
N LEU A 375 -6.06 -10.67 3.74
CA LEU A 375 -7.06 -11.03 4.74
C LEU A 375 -6.75 -10.43 6.11
N VAL A 376 -5.47 -10.17 6.40
CA VAL A 376 -5.01 -9.61 7.68
C VAL A 376 -4.61 -8.15 7.53
N SER A 377 -3.64 -7.83 6.68
CA SER A 377 -3.15 -6.46 6.53
C SER A 377 -2.23 -6.28 5.32
N GLU A 378 -2.25 -5.09 4.72
CA GLU A 378 -1.23 -4.59 3.79
C GLU A 378 -0.07 -3.89 4.52
N THR A 379 -0.17 -3.74 5.85
CA THR A 379 0.83 -3.11 6.71
C THR A 379 1.13 -3.97 7.93
N LEU A 380 2.14 -3.63 8.73
CA LEU A 380 2.47 -4.35 9.97
C LEU A 380 1.48 -4.10 11.12
N ASN A 381 0.94 -2.95 11.19
CA ASN A 381 -0.12 -2.42 12.07
C ASN A 381 -0.35 -3.12 13.42
N GLY A 382 0.60 -2.94 14.35
CA GLY A 382 0.43 -3.47 15.71
C GLY A 382 0.49 -4.99 15.75
N THR A 383 1.41 -5.59 15.00
CA THR A 383 1.67 -7.03 15.00
C THR A 383 3.15 -7.35 15.19
N TRP A 384 3.43 -8.53 15.71
CA TRP A 384 4.72 -9.17 15.60
C TRP A 384 4.56 -10.56 14.98
N GLY A 385 5.61 -11.08 14.37
CA GLY A 385 5.54 -12.42 13.80
C GLY A 385 6.90 -13.01 13.50
N LEU A 386 6.85 -14.32 13.27
CA LEU A 386 7.97 -15.14 12.86
C LEU A 386 7.53 -16.00 11.67
N MET A 387 8.30 -15.99 10.59
CA MET A 387 8.02 -16.78 9.40
C MET A 387 9.24 -17.56 8.97
N LEU A 388 9.06 -18.86 8.78
CA LEU A 388 9.97 -19.70 8.03
C LEU A 388 9.54 -19.72 6.57
N GLN A 389 10.47 -19.45 5.67
CA GLN A 389 10.24 -19.61 4.23
C GLN A 389 11.27 -20.57 3.61
N LEU A 390 10.84 -21.30 2.61
CA LEU A 390 11.67 -22.04 1.69
C LEU A 390 11.35 -21.53 0.29
N LYS A 391 12.18 -20.67 -0.27
CA LYS A 391 12.00 -20.14 -1.62
C LYS A 391 12.97 -20.76 -2.60
N ASP A 392 12.76 -20.50 -3.87
CA ASP A 392 13.58 -21.03 -4.98
C ASP A 392 13.62 -22.57 -4.99
N ILE A 393 12.60 -23.25 -4.45
CA ILE A 393 12.53 -24.71 -4.51
C ILE A 393 12.30 -25.10 -5.97
N SER A 394 13.31 -25.70 -6.59
CA SER A 394 13.27 -26.10 -8.00
C SER A 394 13.87 -27.48 -8.19
N PHE A 395 13.07 -28.41 -8.68
CA PHE A 395 13.48 -29.79 -9.03
C PHE A 395 13.44 -30.03 -10.53
N MET A 396 12.90 -29.08 -11.29
CA MET A 396 12.70 -29.16 -12.72
C MET A 396 12.88 -27.76 -13.31
N GLU A 397 13.40 -27.69 -14.53
CA GLU A 397 13.53 -26.44 -15.28
C GLU A 397 12.16 -25.73 -15.40
N ASP A 398 12.15 -24.43 -15.33
CA ASP A 398 10.96 -23.57 -15.40
C ASP A 398 9.91 -23.75 -14.30
N LEU A 399 10.13 -24.59 -13.29
CA LEU A 399 9.23 -24.79 -12.16
C LEU A 399 9.90 -24.34 -10.86
N SER A 400 9.26 -23.47 -10.12
CA SER A 400 9.71 -23.02 -8.80
C SER A 400 8.58 -22.99 -7.80
N HIS A 401 8.92 -23.22 -6.53
CA HIS A 401 7.97 -23.16 -5.42
C HIS A 401 8.50 -22.29 -4.32
N VAL A 402 7.56 -21.66 -3.60
CA VAL A 402 7.81 -20.97 -2.34
C VAL A 402 6.86 -21.55 -1.29
N PHE A 403 7.43 -22.08 -0.22
CA PHE A 403 6.66 -22.57 0.93
C PHE A 403 6.90 -21.65 2.13
N ARG A 404 5.83 -21.27 2.84
CA ARG A 404 5.90 -20.39 4.01
C ARG A 404 5.07 -20.95 5.14
N VAL A 405 5.59 -20.81 6.36
CA VAL A 405 4.85 -21.02 7.60
C VAL A 405 5.10 -19.81 8.49
N ALA A 406 4.04 -19.12 8.85
CA ALA A 406 4.09 -17.92 9.67
C ALA A 406 3.25 -18.07 10.95
N TYR A 407 3.76 -17.52 12.05
CA TYR A 407 2.99 -17.23 13.25
C TYR A 407 3.04 -15.74 13.50
N TYR A 408 1.91 -15.14 13.78
CA TYR A 408 1.84 -13.72 14.12
C TYR A 408 0.74 -13.44 15.13
N ALA A 409 0.96 -12.39 15.94
CA ALA A 409 0.06 -11.99 17.00
C ALA A 409 0.00 -10.46 17.12
N GLY A 410 -1.07 -9.95 17.73
CA GLY A 410 -1.22 -8.53 17.98
C GLY A 410 -0.28 -8.01 19.06
N THR A 411 0.11 -6.74 18.95
CA THR A 411 0.86 -5.98 19.95
C THR A 411 0.00 -4.94 20.66
N ASN A 412 -1.24 -4.71 20.19
CA ASN A 412 -2.17 -3.76 20.82
C ASN A 412 -2.66 -4.28 22.17
N ASN A 413 -2.75 -3.40 23.16
CA ASN A 413 -3.26 -3.77 24.48
C ASN A 413 -4.75 -4.10 24.42
N LYS A 414 -5.14 -5.19 25.05
CA LYS A 414 -6.55 -5.61 25.14
C LYS A 414 -7.49 -4.56 25.76
N ALA A 415 -6.95 -3.68 26.63
CA ALA A 415 -7.72 -2.61 27.26
C ALA A 415 -8.33 -1.64 26.26
N MET A 416 -7.80 -1.54 25.06
CA MET A 416 -8.37 -0.72 23.98
C MET A 416 -9.75 -1.23 23.58
N ALA A 417 -9.91 -2.55 23.45
CA ALA A 417 -11.20 -3.20 23.18
C ALA A 417 -12.11 -3.22 24.44
N GLU A 418 -11.57 -3.61 25.61
CA GLU A 418 -12.32 -3.66 26.88
C GLU A 418 -12.98 -2.33 27.25
N LYS A 419 -12.32 -1.21 26.93
CA LYS A 419 -12.83 0.15 27.22
C LYS A 419 -13.64 0.76 26.08
N GLY A 420 -13.83 0.04 24.97
CA GLY A 420 -14.55 0.52 23.80
C GLY A 420 -13.86 1.65 23.02
N TRP A 421 -12.52 1.79 23.14
CA TRP A 421 -11.73 2.73 22.34
C TRP A 421 -11.66 2.34 20.86
N VAL A 422 -11.69 1.06 20.60
CA VAL A 422 -11.68 0.48 19.26
C VAL A 422 -12.93 -0.37 19.11
N SER A 423 -13.69 -0.12 18.06
CA SER A 423 -14.81 -0.96 17.68
C SER A 423 -14.31 -2.33 17.20
N SER A 424 -15.18 -3.34 17.29
CA SER A 424 -14.85 -4.67 16.80
C SER A 424 -14.39 -4.60 15.33
N PRO A 425 -13.18 -5.05 15.00
CA PRO A 425 -12.72 -5.07 13.61
C PRO A 425 -13.48 -6.10 12.76
N TRP A 426 -14.38 -6.84 13.35
CA TRP A 426 -15.16 -7.91 12.75
C TRP A 426 -16.50 -7.42 12.19
N ASP A 427 -16.95 -6.22 12.58
CA ASP A 427 -18.23 -5.67 12.15
C ASP A 427 -18.14 -5.00 10.77
N ASP A 428 -16.95 -4.52 10.36
CA ASP A 428 -16.74 -3.90 9.06
C ASP A 428 -15.30 -4.12 8.56
N GLN A 429 -15.06 -5.24 7.92
CA GLN A 429 -13.75 -5.58 7.36
C GLN A 429 -13.36 -4.74 6.14
N ASN A 430 -14.31 -4.04 5.55
CA ASN A 430 -14.07 -3.17 4.39
C ASN A 430 -13.70 -1.73 4.78
N ALA A 431 -13.81 -1.37 6.06
CA ALA A 431 -13.76 0.03 6.45
C ALA A 431 -12.36 0.63 6.48
N THR A 432 -11.30 -0.17 6.53
CA THR A 432 -9.99 0.44 6.79
C THR A 432 -8.88 -0.27 6.02
N GLY A 433 -8.27 0.40 5.08
CA GLY A 433 -7.01 0.00 4.44
C GLY A 433 -5.83 -0.22 5.40
N THR A 434 -6.08 -0.42 6.70
CA THR A 434 -5.10 -0.67 7.75
C THR A 434 -5.09 -2.12 8.25
N GLY A 435 -6.03 -2.95 7.80
CA GLY A 435 -6.12 -4.35 8.19
C GLY A 435 -6.76 -4.58 9.57
N LEU A 436 -6.70 -5.82 10.05
CA LEU A 436 -7.27 -6.24 11.32
C LEU A 436 -6.57 -5.59 12.51
N TYR A 437 -7.35 -5.18 13.51
CA TYR A 437 -6.83 -4.74 14.80
C TYR A 437 -6.69 -5.94 15.72
N LEU A 438 -5.49 -6.49 15.84
CA LEU A 438 -5.19 -7.62 16.72
C LEU A 438 -4.65 -7.13 18.06
N THR A 439 -5.22 -7.64 19.15
CA THR A 439 -4.71 -7.40 20.50
C THR A 439 -3.67 -8.44 20.91
N THR A 440 -3.02 -8.26 22.05
CA THR A 440 -2.10 -9.24 22.64
C THR A 440 -2.77 -10.58 23.00
N LYS A 441 -4.07 -10.70 22.80
CA LYS A 441 -4.85 -11.93 22.99
C LYS A 441 -5.12 -12.67 21.69
N ASP A 442 -4.91 -12.01 20.55
CA ASP A 442 -5.25 -12.50 19.23
C ASP A 442 -4.00 -12.95 18.47
N HIS A 443 -4.07 -14.09 17.80
CA HIS A 443 -2.95 -14.62 17.01
C HIS A 443 -3.42 -15.51 15.89
N ALA A 444 -2.54 -15.75 14.92
CA ALA A 444 -2.78 -16.64 13.81
C ALA A 444 -1.58 -17.48 13.41
N TRP A 445 -1.90 -18.62 12.81
CA TRP A 445 -0.96 -19.42 12.00
C TRP A 445 -1.36 -19.34 10.54
N GLU A 446 -0.38 -19.21 9.70
CA GLU A 446 -0.56 -19.21 8.25
C GLU A 446 0.41 -20.14 7.56
N VAL A 447 -0.07 -20.84 6.53
CA VAL A 447 0.74 -21.70 5.65
C VAL A 447 0.43 -21.32 4.22
N ASN A 448 1.47 -21.08 3.41
CA ASN A 448 1.34 -20.85 1.98
C ASN A 448 2.22 -21.80 1.17
N LEU A 449 1.72 -22.17 -0.01
CA LEU A 449 2.49 -22.81 -1.06
C LEU A 449 2.18 -22.12 -2.39
N ASP A 450 3.16 -21.39 -2.90
CA ASP A 450 3.06 -20.70 -4.17
C ASP A 450 3.96 -21.42 -5.18
N THR A 451 3.42 -21.71 -6.35
CA THR A 451 4.10 -22.45 -7.41
C THR A 451 4.05 -21.65 -8.69
N GLN A 452 5.17 -21.41 -9.31
CA GLN A 452 5.27 -20.79 -10.63
C GLN A 452 5.84 -21.79 -11.64
N TYR A 453 5.16 -21.91 -12.78
CA TYR A 453 5.63 -22.66 -13.93
C TYR A 453 5.70 -21.75 -15.16
N ASN A 454 6.87 -21.60 -15.74
CA ASN A 454 7.07 -20.83 -16.96
C ASN A 454 6.77 -21.72 -18.18
N ILE A 455 5.56 -21.62 -18.71
CA ILE A 455 5.12 -22.38 -19.90
C ILE A 455 5.96 -21.99 -21.12
N TYR A 456 6.23 -20.70 -21.25
CA TYR A 456 7.13 -20.07 -22.20
C TYR A 456 7.90 -18.97 -21.51
N LYS A 457 8.91 -18.42 -22.16
CA LYS A 457 9.70 -17.31 -21.64
C LYS A 457 8.82 -16.15 -21.13
N ASP A 458 7.73 -15.88 -21.82
CA ASP A 458 6.88 -14.72 -21.56
C ASP A 458 5.47 -15.12 -21.02
N LEU A 459 5.24 -16.42 -20.75
CA LEU A 459 3.97 -16.94 -20.25
C LEU A 459 4.18 -17.82 -19.02
N SER A 460 3.65 -17.38 -17.87
CA SER A 460 3.76 -18.09 -16.61
C SER A 460 2.39 -18.49 -16.07
N LEU A 461 2.31 -19.67 -15.47
CA LEU A 461 1.20 -20.11 -14.63
C LEU A 461 1.65 -20.04 -13.17
N VAL A 462 0.88 -19.35 -12.33
CA VAL A 462 1.13 -19.27 -10.89
C VAL A 462 -0.05 -19.87 -10.15
N VAL A 463 0.24 -20.81 -9.25
CA VAL A 463 -0.75 -21.43 -8.35
C VAL A 463 -0.41 -21.01 -6.93
N GLU A 464 -1.37 -20.43 -6.23
CA GLU A 464 -1.22 -19.96 -4.85
C GLU A 464 -2.20 -20.68 -3.95
N LEU A 465 -1.67 -21.35 -2.92
CA LEU A 465 -2.44 -22.02 -1.88
C LEU A 465 -2.13 -21.37 -0.54
N GLY A 466 -3.19 -21.00 0.19
CA GLY A 466 -3.05 -20.38 1.51
C GLY A 466 -4.05 -20.97 2.51
N TYR A 467 -3.62 -21.06 3.76
CA TYR A 467 -4.46 -21.45 4.88
C TYR A 467 -4.11 -20.60 6.11
N ILE A 468 -5.12 -20.03 6.74
CA ILE A 468 -4.99 -19.25 7.98
C ILE A 468 -5.87 -19.88 9.06
N ASN A 469 -5.28 -20.14 10.23
CA ASN A 469 -6.02 -20.42 11.45
C ASN A 469 -5.89 -19.22 12.40
N LEU A 470 -6.99 -18.45 12.53
CA LEU A 470 -7.09 -17.30 13.40
C LEU A 470 -7.68 -17.69 14.75
N LYS A 471 -7.05 -17.25 15.83
CA LYS A 471 -7.57 -17.31 17.19
C LYS A 471 -7.72 -15.91 17.74
N ILE A 472 -8.92 -15.57 18.13
CA ILE A 472 -9.28 -14.32 18.79
C ILE A 472 -9.86 -14.59 20.16
N ASP A 473 -9.76 -13.61 21.02
CA ASP A 473 -10.44 -13.62 22.34
C ASP A 473 -11.89 -13.17 22.14
N GLU A 474 -12.80 -14.17 21.94
CA GLU A 474 -14.21 -13.92 21.64
C GLU A 474 -14.91 -13.13 22.73
N ASP A 475 -14.58 -13.39 24.00
CA ASP A 475 -15.16 -12.67 25.15
C ASP A 475 -14.76 -11.19 25.13
N LEU A 476 -13.49 -10.91 24.81
CA LEU A 476 -12.97 -9.55 24.69
C LEU A 476 -13.70 -8.73 23.62
N TRP A 477 -14.01 -9.37 22.50
CA TRP A 477 -14.63 -8.71 21.35
C TRP A 477 -16.16 -8.78 21.36
N GLY A 478 -16.77 -9.47 22.35
CA GLY A 478 -18.22 -9.63 22.47
C GLY A 478 -18.83 -10.44 21.33
N LEU A 479 -18.13 -11.44 20.83
CA LEU A 479 -18.49 -12.23 19.66
C LEU A 479 -18.95 -13.62 20.05
N ASP A 480 -19.97 -14.13 19.35
CA ASP A 480 -20.33 -15.54 19.44
C ASP A 480 -19.39 -16.40 18.54
N SER A 481 -19.02 -17.58 19.02
CA SER A 481 -18.15 -18.52 18.28
C SER A 481 -18.72 -18.92 16.90
N ASN A 482 -19.98 -18.60 16.65
CA ASN A 482 -20.64 -18.83 15.37
C ASN A 482 -20.48 -17.68 14.38
N ASP A 483 -20.02 -16.51 14.81
CA ASP A 483 -19.91 -15.34 13.95
C ASP A 483 -18.59 -15.30 13.20
N ILE A 484 -17.58 -16.03 13.69
CA ILE A 484 -16.21 -16.00 13.14
C ILE A 484 -15.81 -17.31 12.49
N ARG A 485 -15.24 -17.16 11.32
CA ARG A 485 -14.57 -18.23 10.59
C ARG A 485 -13.10 -18.28 11.00
N LYS A 486 -12.74 -19.23 11.88
CA LYS A 486 -11.37 -19.37 12.40
C LYS A 486 -10.41 -19.98 11.39
N ASN A 487 -10.93 -20.77 10.46
CA ASN A 487 -10.15 -21.46 9.44
C ASN A 487 -10.54 -20.92 8.08
N ASN A 488 -9.59 -20.27 7.42
CA ASN A 488 -9.77 -19.68 6.12
C ASN A 488 -8.77 -20.26 5.13
N PHE A 489 -9.17 -20.41 3.88
CA PHE A 489 -8.31 -20.95 2.84
C PHE A 489 -8.40 -20.15 1.54
N LYS A 490 -7.34 -20.24 0.74
CA LYS A 490 -7.20 -19.69 -0.58
C LYS A 490 -6.65 -20.75 -1.53
N ALA A 491 -7.23 -20.82 -2.73
CA ALA A 491 -6.68 -21.53 -3.87
C ALA A 491 -6.82 -20.64 -5.10
N GLY A 492 -5.72 -20.12 -5.60
CA GLY A 492 -5.64 -19.23 -6.75
C GLY A 492 -4.86 -19.84 -7.90
N VAL A 493 -5.28 -19.56 -9.12
CA VAL A 493 -4.57 -19.87 -10.36
C VAL A 493 -4.48 -18.63 -11.20
N ASN A 494 -3.27 -18.19 -11.53
CA ASN A 494 -3.00 -16.99 -12.29
C ASN A 494 -2.24 -17.32 -13.55
N LEU A 495 -2.72 -16.84 -14.71
CA LEU A 495 -2.00 -16.91 -15.98
C LEU A 495 -1.49 -15.51 -16.30
N ILE A 496 -0.18 -15.37 -16.50
CA ILE A 496 0.49 -14.09 -16.71
C ILE A 496 1.28 -14.16 -18.01
N TYR A 497 0.90 -13.28 -18.96
CA TYR A 497 1.64 -13.09 -20.21
C TYR A 497 2.35 -11.72 -20.16
N ALA A 498 3.67 -11.75 -20.19
CA ALA A 498 4.54 -10.55 -20.26
C ALA A 498 4.98 -10.28 -21.71
N PHE A 499 5.08 -9.03 -22.15
CA PHE A 499 5.49 -8.64 -23.50
C PHE A 499 6.35 -7.37 -23.49
#